data_cf1643cceb7d11e7279e6e5c6cc1c743
#
_entry.id   cf1643cceb7d11e7279e6e5c6cc1c743
#
_cell.length_a   1.000
_cell.length_b   1.000
_cell.length_c   1.000
_cell.angle_alpha   90.00
_cell.angle_beta   90.00
_cell.angle_gamma   90.00
#
_symmetry.space_group_name_H-M   'P 1'
#
loop_
_entity.id
_entity.type
_entity.pdbx_description
1 polymer ?
#
loop_
_entity_poly.entity_id
_entity_poly.type
_entity_poly.pdbx_seq_one_letter_code
_entity_poly.pdbx_strand_id
1 'polypeptide(L)'
;MSNWDTKFLKKGYTFDDVLLIPAESHVLPNNVNLKTKLAKNLTLNIPIITAAMDTVTDSKMAISIARAGGLGVIHKNMSIAEQAEEVDKVKRSENGVITDPFYLSPEHTLEDANNLMAKFRISGVPVTEGKKLVGIITNRDLKFETDFTKKISESMTSENLITAPEGITLEEAKKILAKARKEKLPIVDKDGNLKGLITIKDIEKQIKYPLSAKDSQGRLLCGAAIGITANCLE
;
A
#
# COMPACT_ATOMS: atom_id res chain seq x y z
N MET A 1 3.34 54.65 11.89
CA MET A 1 2.43 53.83 12.72
C MET A 1 2.37 52.46 12.10
N SER A 2 2.82 51.48 12.81
CA SER A 2 2.71 50.08 12.33
C SER A 2 1.23 49.65 12.41
N ASN A 3 0.66 49.28 11.32
CA ASN A 3 -0.75 48.93 11.23
C ASN A 3 -1.00 47.51 11.79
N TRP A 4 -0.71 47.33 13.08
CA TRP A 4 -0.86 46.04 13.75
C TRP A 4 -2.31 45.59 13.84
N ASP A 5 -3.24 46.55 13.98
CA ASP A 5 -4.67 46.26 14.15
C ASP A 5 -5.29 45.56 12.94
N THR A 6 -4.69 45.74 11.74
CA THR A 6 -5.15 45.05 10.53
C THR A 6 -4.65 43.60 10.42
N LYS A 7 -3.66 43.18 11.29
CA LYS A 7 -3.14 41.83 11.31
C LYS A 7 -3.90 40.91 12.25
N PHE A 8 -4.67 41.43 13.19
CA PHE A 8 -5.44 40.71 14.17
C PHE A 8 -6.94 40.80 13.87
N LEU A 9 -7.39 40.01 12.90
CA LEU A 9 -8.77 40.07 12.41
C LEU A 9 -9.77 39.30 13.29
N LYS A 10 -9.32 38.30 14.05
CA LYS A 10 -10.18 37.45 14.87
C LYS A 10 -9.45 37.01 16.14
N LYS A 11 -10.21 36.76 17.21
CA LYS A 11 -9.71 36.03 18.38
C LYS A 11 -9.52 34.56 18.00
N GLY A 12 -8.38 33.99 18.35
CA GLY A 12 -8.11 32.57 18.33
C GLY A 12 -8.09 32.01 19.74
N TYR A 13 -8.51 30.77 19.90
CA TYR A 13 -8.48 30.05 21.17
C TYR A 13 -7.62 28.82 21.03
N THR A 14 -6.89 28.47 22.09
CA THR A 14 -6.24 27.18 22.23
C THR A 14 -7.15 26.20 22.99
N PHE A 15 -6.77 24.94 23.06
CA PHE A 15 -7.53 23.96 23.86
C PHE A 15 -7.50 24.28 25.37
N ASP A 16 -6.51 25.05 25.81
CA ASP A 16 -6.44 25.51 27.23
C ASP A 16 -7.46 26.62 27.52
N ASP A 17 -7.95 27.33 26.51
CA ASP A 17 -8.92 28.42 26.65
C ASP A 17 -10.37 27.95 26.59
N VAL A 18 -10.64 26.71 26.23
CA VAL A 18 -12.00 26.21 25.95
C VAL A 18 -12.24 24.84 26.54
N LEU A 19 -13.49 24.59 26.97
CA LEU A 19 -13.94 23.28 27.39
C LEU A 19 -15.16 22.85 26.62
N LEU A 20 -15.31 21.55 26.42
CA LEU A 20 -16.53 20.99 25.88
C LEU A 20 -17.64 21.05 26.90
N ILE A 21 -18.79 21.59 26.52
CA ILE A 21 -19.98 21.59 27.39
C ILE A 21 -20.53 20.15 27.40
N PRO A 22 -20.69 19.55 28.60
CA PRO A 22 -21.31 18.24 28.74
C PRO A 22 -22.70 18.22 28.11
N ALA A 23 -23.01 17.20 27.35
CA ALA A 23 -24.31 17.01 26.72
C ALA A 23 -24.73 15.54 26.87
N GLU A 24 -26.04 15.30 26.85
CA GLU A 24 -26.58 13.95 26.77
C GLU A 24 -26.15 13.25 25.46
N SER A 25 -25.74 12.00 25.57
CA SER A 25 -25.33 11.18 24.42
C SER A 25 -26.03 9.82 24.46
N HIS A 26 -26.56 9.40 23.32
CA HIS A 26 -27.13 8.07 23.10
C HIS A 26 -26.20 7.15 22.30
N VAL A 27 -24.95 7.58 22.07
CA VAL A 27 -23.95 6.83 21.28
C VAL A 27 -22.90 6.25 22.21
N LEU A 28 -22.73 4.92 22.17
CA LEU A 28 -21.64 4.26 22.87
C LEU A 28 -20.30 4.54 22.17
N PRO A 29 -19.17 4.61 22.92
CA PRO A 29 -17.85 4.90 22.35
C PRO A 29 -17.48 3.99 21.16
N ASN A 30 -17.85 2.72 21.19
CA ASN A 30 -17.57 1.76 20.13
C ASN A 30 -18.42 1.98 18.86
N ASN A 31 -19.48 2.78 18.93
CA ASN A 31 -20.40 3.05 17.83
C ASN A 31 -20.19 4.45 17.22
N VAL A 32 -19.17 5.17 17.67
CA VAL A 32 -18.86 6.52 17.16
C VAL A 32 -18.34 6.42 15.72
N ASN A 33 -18.90 7.24 14.84
CA ASN A 33 -18.40 7.41 13.49
C ASN A 33 -17.38 8.58 13.47
N LEU A 34 -16.12 8.26 13.26
CA LEU A 34 -15.02 9.23 13.20
C LEU A 34 -14.68 9.70 11.78
N LYS A 35 -15.44 9.30 10.77
CA LYS A 35 -15.18 9.70 9.39
C LYS A 35 -15.21 11.21 9.24
N THR A 36 -14.16 11.76 8.65
CA THR A 36 -13.95 13.20 8.51
C THR A 36 -13.63 13.55 7.07
N LYS A 37 -14.33 14.54 6.52
CA LYS A 37 -14.06 15.07 5.19
C LYS A 37 -12.87 16.02 5.27
N LEU A 38 -11.74 15.62 4.72
CA LEU A 38 -10.52 16.44 4.69
C LEU A 38 -10.51 17.42 3.53
N ALA A 39 -10.95 16.98 2.35
CA ALA A 39 -11.03 17.80 1.14
C ALA A 39 -12.23 17.36 0.29
N LYS A 40 -12.47 18.07 -0.84
CA LYS A 40 -13.64 17.83 -1.71
C LYS A 40 -13.85 16.34 -2.02
N ASN A 41 -12.78 15.63 -2.35
CA ASN A 41 -12.81 14.21 -2.76
C ASN A 41 -11.99 13.30 -1.83
N LEU A 42 -11.69 13.75 -0.60
CA LEU A 42 -10.89 13.00 0.33
C LEU A 42 -11.58 12.93 1.69
N THR A 43 -11.93 11.70 2.08
CA THR A 43 -12.50 11.39 3.39
C THR A 43 -11.55 10.45 4.12
N LEU A 44 -11.27 10.74 5.38
CA LEU A 44 -10.51 9.87 6.29
C LEU A 44 -11.46 9.10 7.19
N ASN A 45 -11.05 7.93 7.64
CA ASN A 45 -11.82 7.11 8.57
C ASN A 45 -11.62 7.54 10.04
N ILE A 46 -10.49 8.22 10.34
CA ILE A 46 -10.23 8.91 11.61
C ILE A 46 -9.66 10.30 11.32
N PRO A 47 -9.94 11.33 12.16
CA PRO A 47 -9.53 12.72 11.92
C PRO A 47 -8.08 12.98 12.37
N ILE A 48 -7.12 12.15 11.96
CA ILE A 48 -5.71 12.28 12.33
C ILE A 48 -4.84 12.36 11.09
N ILE A 49 -3.97 13.38 11.05
CA ILE A 49 -2.96 13.58 10.01
C ILE A 49 -1.62 13.72 10.71
N THR A 50 -0.59 13.01 10.23
CA THR A 50 0.77 13.20 10.74
C THR A 50 1.48 14.32 10.00
N ALA A 51 2.23 15.14 10.76
CA ALA A 51 2.91 16.32 10.23
C ALA A 51 3.99 15.96 9.20
N ALA A 52 4.11 16.79 8.17
CA ALA A 52 5.15 16.67 7.13
C ALA A 52 6.50 17.18 7.65
N MET A 53 6.98 16.61 8.74
CA MET A 53 8.24 16.98 9.39
C MET A 53 9.24 15.85 9.24
N ASP A 54 10.51 16.22 9.03
CA ASP A 54 11.63 15.29 9.09
C ASP A 54 11.66 14.58 10.44
N THR A 55 12.07 13.32 10.46
CA THR A 55 12.05 12.43 11.63
C THR A 55 10.67 12.10 12.21
N VAL A 56 9.58 12.66 11.67
CA VAL A 56 8.20 12.37 12.08
C VAL A 56 7.48 11.49 11.07
N THR A 57 7.38 11.94 9.81
CA THR A 57 6.62 11.21 8.79
C THR A 57 7.47 10.78 7.61
N ASP A 58 7.97 9.57 7.70
CA ASP A 58 8.51 8.74 6.62
C ASP A 58 7.44 7.74 6.13
N SER A 59 7.82 6.84 5.23
CA SER A 59 6.93 5.77 4.76
C SER A 59 6.39 4.88 5.89
N LYS A 60 7.17 4.61 6.95
CA LYS A 60 6.72 3.76 8.07
C LYS A 60 5.59 4.41 8.85
N MET A 61 5.75 5.70 9.19
CA MET A 61 4.70 6.46 9.87
C MET A 61 3.47 6.61 8.97
N ALA A 62 3.67 6.94 7.67
CA ALA A 62 2.58 7.07 6.72
C ALA A 62 1.77 5.77 6.56
N ILE A 63 2.44 4.61 6.51
CA ILE A 63 1.79 3.30 6.50
C ILE A 63 0.98 3.07 7.79
N SER A 64 1.58 3.35 8.94
CA SER A 64 0.97 3.09 10.25
C SER A 64 -0.31 3.90 10.44
N ILE A 65 -0.27 5.19 10.14
CA ILE A 65 -1.43 6.07 10.31
C ILE A 65 -2.52 5.78 9.25
N ALA A 66 -2.15 5.46 8.01
CA ALA A 66 -3.12 5.08 6.98
C ALA A 66 -3.83 3.76 7.33
N ARG A 67 -3.16 2.78 7.94
CA ARG A 67 -3.76 1.55 8.49
C ARG A 67 -4.77 1.84 9.60
N ALA A 68 -4.50 2.83 10.42
CA ALA A 68 -5.44 3.29 11.45
C ALA A 68 -6.64 4.07 10.87
N GLY A 69 -6.57 4.52 9.63
CA GLY A 69 -7.64 5.26 8.95
C GLY A 69 -7.39 6.75 8.76
N GLY A 70 -6.20 7.24 9.16
CA GLY A 70 -5.74 8.62 8.99
C GLY A 70 -4.90 8.84 7.74
N LEU A 71 -4.11 9.91 7.71
CA LEU A 71 -3.25 10.28 6.59
C LEU A 71 -1.85 10.66 7.07
N GLY A 72 -0.82 10.06 6.49
CA GLY A 72 0.56 10.51 6.67
C GLY A 72 0.99 11.42 5.53
N VAL A 73 1.62 12.55 5.86
CA VAL A 73 2.20 13.47 4.86
C VAL A 73 3.72 13.36 4.93
N ILE A 74 4.33 12.76 3.91
CA ILE A 74 5.76 12.54 3.82
C ILE A 74 6.47 13.90 3.69
N HIS A 75 7.53 14.12 4.48
CA HIS A 75 8.28 15.37 4.47
C HIS A 75 9.07 15.57 3.18
N LYS A 76 9.47 16.81 2.92
CA LYS A 76 10.23 17.21 1.72
C LYS A 76 11.75 17.37 1.94
N ASN A 77 12.25 17.08 3.14
CA ASN A 77 13.70 17.19 3.43
C ASN A 77 14.48 16.01 2.87
N MET A 78 14.37 15.79 1.59
CA MET A 78 15.01 14.74 0.80
C MET A 78 14.95 15.13 -0.68
N SER A 79 15.66 14.42 -1.54
CA SER A 79 15.54 14.61 -2.99
C SER A 79 14.14 14.17 -3.51
N ILE A 80 13.78 14.66 -4.68
CA ILE A 80 12.51 14.28 -5.34
C ILE A 80 12.43 12.75 -5.54
N ALA A 81 13.57 12.14 -5.94
CA ALA A 81 13.63 10.70 -6.17
C ALA A 81 13.41 9.90 -4.87
N GLU A 82 14.05 10.33 -3.76
CA GLU A 82 13.86 9.70 -2.44
C GLU A 82 12.43 9.85 -1.95
N GLN A 83 11.81 11.05 -2.11
CA GLN A 83 10.42 11.24 -1.71
C GLN A 83 9.46 10.38 -2.54
N ALA A 84 9.70 10.25 -3.84
CA ALA A 84 8.92 9.36 -4.70
C ALA A 84 9.08 7.89 -4.28
N GLU A 85 10.29 7.47 -3.87
CA GLU A 85 10.51 6.12 -3.32
C GLU A 85 9.76 5.89 -2.00
N GLU A 86 9.74 6.88 -1.10
CA GLU A 86 8.96 6.80 0.14
C GLU A 86 7.45 6.67 -0.14
N VAL A 87 6.92 7.44 -1.10
CA VAL A 87 5.52 7.30 -1.56
C VAL A 87 5.28 5.91 -2.15
N ASP A 88 6.18 5.40 -3.00
CA ASP A 88 6.06 4.07 -3.59
C ASP A 88 6.04 2.97 -2.53
N LYS A 89 6.87 3.07 -1.48
CA LYS A 89 6.85 2.16 -0.33
C LYS A 89 5.47 2.12 0.34
N VAL A 90 4.82 3.29 0.52
CA VAL A 90 3.46 3.35 1.09
C VAL A 90 2.47 2.69 0.14
N LYS A 91 2.49 3.04 -1.14
CA LYS A 91 1.56 2.51 -2.15
C LYS A 91 1.67 1.00 -2.34
N ARG A 92 2.88 0.45 -2.20
CA ARG A 92 3.13 -1.00 -2.30
C ARG A 92 2.92 -1.77 -0.99
N SER A 93 2.80 -1.08 0.15
CA SER A 93 2.69 -1.75 1.45
C SER A 93 1.38 -2.54 1.63
N GLU A 94 0.30 -2.09 1.00
CA GLU A 94 -0.99 -2.78 0.96
C GLU A 94 -1.66 -2.57 -0.38
N ASN A 95 -1.97 -3.68 -1.02
CA ASN A 95 -2.81 -3.74 -2.20
C ASN A 95 -3.91 -4.78 -1.93
N GLY A 96 -5.13 -4.49 -2.31
CA GLY A 96 -6.16 -5.53 -2.32
C GLY A 96 -5.82 -6.55 -3.42
N VAL A 97 -5.73 -6.04 -4.65
CA VAL A 97 -5.16 -6.73 -5.81
C VAL A 97 -3.96 -5.91 -6.25
N ILE A 98 -2.79 -6.51 -6.32
CA ILE A 98 -1.60 -5.87 -6.91
C ILE A 98 -1.83 -5.85 -8.42
N THR A 99 -2.18 -4.69 -8.97
CA THR A 99 -2.56 -4.53 -10.40
C THR A 99 -1.37 -4.46 -11.35
N ASP A 100 -0.17 -4.24 -10.82
CA ASP A 100 1.09 -4.24 -11.57
C ASP A 100 2.14 -5.02 -10.76
N PRO A 101 2.03 -6.35 -10.71
CA PRO A 101 2.98 -7.16 -9.97
C PRO A 101 4.32 -7.21 -10.69
N PHE A 102 5.41 -7.26 -9.92
CA PHE A 102 6.70 -7.62 -10.49
C PHE A 102 6.60 -8.99 -11.13
N TYR A 103 7.22 -9.15 -12.28
CA TYR A 103 7.33 -10.43 -12.97
C TYR A 103 8.73 -10.63 -13.53
N LEU A 104 9.09 -11.87 -13.79
CA LEU A 104 10.36 -12.25 -14.42
C LEU A 104 10.07 -13.18 -15.59
N SER A 105 11.04 -13.27 -16.52
CA SER A 105 11.00 -14.26 -17.60
C SER A 105 11.57 -15.60 -17.11
N PRO A 106 11.17 -16.74 -17.69
CA PRO A 106 11.79 -18.05 -17.41
C PRO A 106 13.29 -18.10 -17.65
N GLU A 107 13.80 -17.21 -18.49
CA GLU A 107 15.23 -17.12 -18.85
C GLU A 107 16.09 -16.37 -17.83
N HIS A 108 15.49 -15.62 -16.90
CA HIS A 108 16.22 -14.99 -15.80
C HIS A 108 16.79 -16.05 -14.85
N THR A 109 17.81 -15.67 -14.09
CA THR A 109 18.44 -16.55 -13.10
C THR A 109 17.69 -16.57 -11.76
N LEU A 110 17.93 -17.58 -10.96
CA LEU A 110 17.44 -17.64 -9.58
C LEU A 110 18.03 -16.51 -8.73
N GLU A 111 19.24 -16.04 -9.06
CA GLU A 111 19.84 -14.86 -8.43
C GLU A 111 19.03 -13.59 -8.70
N ASP A 112 18.57 -13.38 -9.94
CA ASP A 112 17.70 -12.25 -10.28
C ASP A 112 16.40 -12.28 -9.47
N ALA A 113 15.80 -13.46 -9.34
CA ALA A 113 14.60 -13.65 -8.54
C ALA A 113 14.84 -13.38 -7.06
N ASN A 114 15.94 -13.87 -6.51
CA ASN A 114 16.33 -13.66 -5.11
C ASN A 114 16.59 -12.17 -4.82
N ASN A 115 17.34 -11.49 -5.70
CA ASN A 115 17.64 -10.07 -5.58
C ASN A 115 16.37 -9.21 -5.66
N LEU A 116 15.47 -9.52 -6.59
CA LEU A 116 14.18 -8.84 -6.72
C LEU A 116 13.34 -9.02 -5.45
N MET A 117 13.22 -10.27 -4.95
CA MET A 117 12.47 -10.56 -3.74
C MET A 117 13.07 -9.88 -2.50
N ALA A 118 14.39 -9.83 -2.37
CA ALA A 118 15.09 -9.16 -1.28
C ALA A 118 14.89 -7.65 -1.33
N LYS A 119 15.09 -7.02 -2.50
CA LYS A 119 14.96 -5.57 -2.71
C LYS A 119 13.57 -5.07 -2.35
N PHE A 120 12.53 -5.76 -2.79
CA PHE A 120 11.13 -5.33 -2.60
C PHE A 120 10.43 -6.04 -1.42
N ARG A 121 11.15 -6.88 -0.67
CA ARG A 121 10.64 -7.65 0.49
C ARG A 121 9.37 -8.46 0.15
N ILE A 122 9.36 -9.04 -1.03
CA ILE A 122 8.29 -9.92 -1.51
C ILE A 122 8.75 -11.38 -1.44
N SER A 123 7.82 -12.31 -1.31
CA SER A 123 8.11 -13.74 -1.08
C SER A 123 7.85 -14.60 -2.32
N GLY A 124 7.66 -14.00 -3.48
CA GLY A 124 7.53 -14.70 -4.74
C GLY A 124 7.03 -13.80 -5.85
N VAL A 125 7.36 -14.21 -7.07
CA VAL A 125 7.21 -13.42 -8.29
C VAL A 125 6.55 -14.29 -9.36
N PRO A 126 5.49 -13.83 -10.03
CA PRO A 126 4.96 -14.45 -11.24
C PRO A 126 6.03 -14.51 -12.34
N VAL A 127 6.01 -15.57 -13.10
CA VAL A 127 6.91 -15.76 -14.24
C VAL A 127 6.08 -15.71 -15.52
N THR A 128 6.49 -14.86 -16.47
CA THR A 128 5.74 -14.62 -17.71
C THR A 128 6.61 -14.75 -18.95
N GLU A 129 6.01 -15.25 -20.04
CA GLU A 129 6.53 -15.10 -21.40
C GLU A 129 5.77 -13.98 -22.10
N GLY A 130 6.43 -12.85 -22.31
CA GLY A 130 5.75 -11.62 -22.68
C GLY A 130 4.76 -11.19 -21.60
N LYS A 131 3.45 -11.26 -21.88
CA LYS A 131 2.39 -10.97 -20.90
C LYS A 131 1.76 -12.24 -20.30
N LYS A 132 1.97 -13.40 -20.92
CA LYS A 132 1.33 -14.65 -20.54
C LYS A 132 1.98 -15.24 -19.30
N LEU A 133 1.16 -15.58 -18.30
CA LEU A 133 1.63 -16.27 -17.11
C LEU A 133 2.03 -17.71 -17.45
N VAL A 134 3.27 -18.10 -17.13
CA VAL A 134 3.81 -19.45 -17.35
C VAL A 134 4.25 -20.14 -16.08
N GLY A 135 4.42 -19.40 -14.98
CA GLY A 135 4.86 -19.97 -13.73
C GLY A 135 4.83 -18.98 -12.56
N ILE A 136 5.28 -19.44 -11.43
CA ILE A 136 5.55 -18.64 -10.24
C ILE A 136 6.79 -19.17 -9.54
N ILE A 137 7.67 -18.26 -9.11
CA ILE A 137 8.84 -18.56 -8.30
C ILE A 137 8.67 -17.94 -6.91
N THR A 138 8.99 -18.67 -5.86
CA THR A 138 8.80 -18.23 -4.47
C THR A 138 10.02 -18.50 -3.61
N ASN A 139 10.11 -17.84 -2.43
CA ASN A 139 11.16 -18.12 -1.46
C ASN A 139 11.24 -19.61 -1.04
N ARG A 140 10.12 -20.35 -1.17
CA ARG A 140 10.09 -21.78 -0.86
C ARG A 140 10.87 -22.57 -1.88
N ASP A 141 10.78 -22.18 -3.15
CA ASP A 141 11.49 -22.84 -4.26
C ASP A 141 13.00 -22.54 -4.18
N LEU A 142 13.38 -21.33 -3.70
CA LEU A 142 14.78 -20.94 -3.53
C LEU A 142 15.42 -21.45 -2.25
N LYS A 143 14.64 -21.88 -1.26
CA LYS A 143 15.14 -22.18 0.09
C LYS A 143 16.21 -23.28 0.15
N PHE A 144 16.12 -24.25 -0.73
CA PHE A 144 17.02 -25.41 -0.78
C PHE A 144 17.95 -25.39 -1.99
N GLU A 145 17.91 -24.32 -2.77
CA GLU A 145 18.76 -24.18 -3.94
C GLU A 145 20.16 -23.69 -3.52
N THR A 146 21.16 -24.28 -4.11
CA THR A 146 22.57 -23.94 -3.87
C THR A 146 23.23 -23.27 -5.07
N ASP A 147 22.66 -23.46 -6.27
CA ASP A 147 23.15 -22.89 -7.52
C ASP A 147 22.16 -21.85 -8.05
N PHE A 148 22.42 -20.60 -7.72
CA PHE A 148 21.61 -19.46 -8.15
C PHE A 148 21.86 -19.02 -9.59
N THR A 149 22.80 -19.63 -10.30
CA THR A 149 23.03 -19.35 -11.74
C THR A 149 22.05 -20.06 -12.66
N LYS A 150 21.31 -21.05 -12.13
CA LYS A 150 20.23 -21.74 -12.86
C LYS A 150 19.15 -20.78 -13.33
N LYS A 151 18.48 -21.17 -14.43
CA LYS A 151 17.32 -20.44 -14.92
C LYS A 151 16.10 -20.64 -14.02
N ILE A 152 15.22 -19.63 -13.95
CA ILE A 152 13.96 -19.71 -13.22
C ILE A 152 13.10 -20.88 -13.72
N SER A 153 13.12 -21.15 -15.03
CA SER A 153 12.38 -22.25 -15.65
C SER A 153 12.66 -23.63 -15.04
N GLU A 154 13.84 -23.82 -14.43
CA GLU A 154 14.24 -25.09 -13.83
C GLU A 154 13.68 -25.33 -12.42
N SER A 155 13.30 -24.25 -11.72
CA SER A 155 12.87 -24.30 -10.32
C SER A 155 11.48 -23.72 -10.07
N MET A 156 10.88 -23.02 -11.05
CA MET A 156 9.56 -22.44 -10.91
C MET A 156 8.45 -23.48 -10.83
N THR A 157 7.37 -23.19 -10.15
CA THR A 157 6.12 -23.94 -10.28
C THR A 157 5.42 -23.53 -11.57
N SER A 158 5.33 -24.43 -12.53
CA SER A 158 4.65 -24.23 -13.83
C SER A 158 3.39 -25.09 -13.98
N GLU A 159 3.37 -26.25 -13.35
CA GLU A 159 2.23 -27.16 -13.39
C GLU A 159 1.19 -26.84 -12.33
N ASN A 160 -0.08 -27.07 -12.65
CA ASN A 160 -1.21 -26.87 -11.74
C ASN A 160 -1.23 -25.46 -11.11
N LEU A 161 -0.92 -24.42 -11.90
CA LEU A 161 -1.01 -23.05 -11.46
C LEU A 161 -2.46 -22.71 -11.10
N ILE A 162 -2.65 -22.25 -9.86
CA ILE A 162 -3.93 -21.74 -9.41
C ILE A 162 -3.99 -20.27 -9.77
N THR A 163 -4.96 -19.90 -10.59
CA THR A 163 -5.20 -18.52 -11.03
C THR A 163 -6.66 -18.13 -10.79
N ALA A 164 -6.94 -16.84 -10.87
CA ALA A 164 -8.31 -16.33 -10.82
C ALA A 164 -8.52 -15.25 -11.91
N PRO A 165 -9.76 -15.03 -12.35
CA PRO A 165 -10.07 -13.99 -13.32
C PRO A 165 -10.00 -12.59 -12.71
N GLU A 166 -9.90 -11.57 -13.56
CA GLU A 166 -10.08 -10.17 -13.16
C GLU A 166 -11.46 -9.95 -12.52
N GLY A 167 -11.51 -9.04 -11.54
CA GLY A 167 -12.73 -8.69 -10.82
C GLY A 167 -13.10 -9.63 -9.68
N ILE A 168 -12.29 -10.66 -9.38
CA ILE A 168 -12.50 -11.53 -8.23
C ILE A 168 -12.50 -10.73 -6.93
N THR A 169 -13.38 -11.05 -6.01
CA THR A 169 -13.40 -10.46 -4.67
C THR A 169 -12.34 -11.10 -3.77
N LEU A 170 -11.88 -10.36 -2.75
CA LEU A 170 -10.89 -10.89 -1.80
C LEU A 170 -11.44 -12.07 -0.98
N GLU A 171 -12.75 -12.12 -0.74
CA GLU A 171 -13.39 -13.26 -0.07
C GLU A 171 -13.37 -14.54 -0.93
N GLU A 172 -13.59 -14.41 -2.22
CA GLU A 172 -13.47 -15.52 -3.16
C GLU A 172 -12.02 -15.97 -3.31
N ALA A 173 -11.09 -15.00 -3.43
CA ALA A 173 -9.66 -15.27 -3.47
C ALA A 173 -9.19 -16.03 -2.23
N LYS A 174 -9.68 -15.65 -1.03
CA LYS A 174 -9.40 -16.35 0.22
C LYS A 174 -9.84 -17.82 0.19
N LYS A 175 -11.05 -18.08 -0.32
CA LYS A 175 -11.56 -19.46 -0.45
C LYS A 175 -10.71 -20.30 -1.40
N ILE A 176 -10.29 -19.73 -2.53
CA ILE A 176 -9.43 -20.41 -3.50
C ILE A 176 -8.06 -20.71 -2.87
N LEU A 177 -7.42 -19.71 -2.26
CA LEU A 177 -6.12 -19.87 -1.60
C LEU A 177 -6.15 -20.91 -0.47
N ALA A 178 -7.22 -20.88 0.35
CA ALA A 178 -7.41 -21.85 1.43
C ALA A 178 -7.58 -23.30 0.91
N LYS A 179 -8.43 -23.48 -0.10
CA LYS A 179 -8.66 -24.79 -0.74
C LYS A 179 -7.39 -25.34 -1.39
N ALA A 180 -6.64 -24.47 -2.08
CA ALA A 180 -5.43 -24.82 -2.79
C ALA A 180 -4.20 -24.92 -1.86
N ARG A 181 -4.28 -24.46 -0.60
CA ARG A 181 -3.16 -24.35 0.36
C ARG A 181 -1.98 -23.56 -0.23
N LYS A 182 -2.31 -22.49 -0.97
CA LYS A 182 -1.33 -21.59 -1.60
C LYS A 182 -1.41 -20.21 -0.94
N GLU A 183 -0.31 -19.47 -1.02
CA GLU A 183 -0.20 -18.13 -0.42
C GLU A 183 -0.37 -17.00 -1.45
N LYS A 184 -0.31 -17.33 -2.74
CA LYS A 184 -0.33 -16.38 -3.85
C LYS A 184 -1.30 -16.85 -4.92
N LEU A 185 -2.08 -15.91 -5.45
CA LEU A 185 -3.08 -16.12 -6.47
C LEU A 185 -2.86 -15.12 -7.61
N PRO A 186 -2.19 -15.52 -8.69
CA PRO A 186 -2.09 -14.70 -9.89
C PRO A 186 -3.48 -14.47 -10.50
N ILE A 187 -3.73 -13.23 -10.91
CA ILE A 187 -4.94 -12.82 -11.62
C ILE A 187 -4.61 -12.74 -13.10
N VAL A 188 -5.42 -13.39 -13.92
CA VAL A 188 -5.22 -13.44 -15.36
C VAL A 188 -6.46 -13.03 -16.13
N ASP A 189 -6.28 -12.52 -17.35
CA ASP A 189 -7.37 -12.32 -18.29
C ASP A 189 -7.77 -13.63 -19.01
N LYS A 190 -8.72 -13.54 -19.94
CA LYS A 190 -9.23 -14.69 -20.70
C LYS A 190 -8.17 -15.36 -21.58
N ASP A 191 -7.12 -14.62 -21.93
CA ASP A 191 -6.01 -15.08 -22.77
C ASP A 191 -4.85 -15.65 -21.94
N GLY A 192 -4.98 -15.61 -20.58
CA GLY A 192 -3.97 -16.08 -19.65
C GLY A 192 -2.85 -15.07 -19.38
N ASN A 193 -3.05 -13.80 -19.74
CA ASN A 193 -2.07 -12.76 -19.45
C ASN A 193 -2.17 -12.32 -17.99
N LEU A 194 -1.05 -12.09 -17.35
CA LEU A 194 -0.96 -11.61 -15.98
C LEU A 194 -1.54 -10.19 -15.87
N LYS A 195 -2.49 -10.00 -14.96
CA LYS A 195 -3.16 -8.74 -14.67
C LYS A 195 -2.98 -8.29 -13.23
N GLY A 196 -2.66 -9.22 -12.35
CA GLY A 196 -2.50 -8.90 -10.95
C GLY A 196 -2.02 -10.07 -10.13
N LEU A 197 -1.86 -9.80 -8.84
CA LEU A 197 -1.48 -10.80 -7.84
C LEU A 197 -2.22 -10.50 -6.53
N ILE A 198 -2.83 -11.50 -5.93
CA ILE A 198 -3.37 -11.45 -4.57
C ILE A 198 -2.53 -12.36 -3.69
N THR A 199 -2.18 -11.89 -2.48
CA THR A 199 -1.49 -12.73 -1.50
C THR A 199 -2.33 -12.91 -0.24
N ILE A 200 -2.10 -14.00 0.48
CA ILE A 200 -2.78 -14.23 1.78
C ILE A 200 -2.47 -13.10 2.77
N LYS A 201 -1.26 -12.54 2.72
CA LYS A 201 -0.86 -11.42 3.58
C LYS A 201 -1.70 -10.16 3.34
N ASP A 202 -2.12 -9.89 2.10
CA ASP A 202 -2.96 -8.74 1.79
C ASP A 202 -4.38 -8.92 2.33
N ILE A 203 -4.89 -10.14 2.28
CA ILE A 203 -6.18 -10.51 2.87
C ILE A 203 -6.12 -10.39 4.41
N GLU A 204 -5.06 -10.90 5.04
CA GLU A 204 -4.85 -10.79 6.50
C GLU A 204 -4.76 -9.33 6.96
N LYS A 205 -4.04 -8.48 6.21
CA LYS A 205 -3.94 -7.04 6.50
C LYS A 205 -5.30 -6.34 6.43
N GLN A 206 -6.13 -6.70 5.46
CA GLN A 206 -7.48 -6.12 5.36
C GLN A 206 -8.36 -6.50 6.55
N ILE A 207 -8.26 -7.74 7.02
CA ILE A 207 -8.97 -8.20 8.23
C ILE A 207 -8.44 -7.48 9.47
N LYS A 208 -7.12 -7.31 9.57
CA LYS A 208 -6.46 -6.68 10.71
C LYS A 208 -6.71 -5.17 10.78
N TYR A 209 -6.82 -4.50 9.64
CA TYR A 209 -6.95 -3.06 9.52
C TYR A 209 -8.20 -2.66 8.72
N PRO A 210 -9.40 -2.92 9.23
CA PRO A 210 -10.65 -2.70 8.49
C PRO A 210 -10.94 -1.21 8.23
N LEU A 211 -10.34 -0.31 9.01
CA LEU A 211 -10.50 1.14 8.87
C LEU A 211 -9.40 1.79 8.02
N SER A 212 -8.53 1.02 7.36
CA SER A 212 -7.45 1.59 6.55
C SER A 212 -7.95 2.64 5.56
N ALA A 213 -7.26 3.78 5.50
CA ALA A 213 -7.52 4.81 4.51
C ALA A 213 -6.89 4.41 3.17
N LYS A 214 -7.73 4.11 2.18
CA LYS A 214 -7.33 3.58 0.87
C LYS A 214 -7.88 4.42 -0.28
N ASP A 215 -7.13 4.43 -1.39
CA ASP A 215 -7.59 5.01 -2.65
C ASP A 215 -8.52 4.02 -3.41
N SER A 216 -9.03 4.46 -4.56
CA SER A 216 -9.91 3.65 -5.42
C SER A 216 -9.28 2.37 -5.96
N GLN A 217 -7.94 2.25 -5.89
CA GLN A 217 -7.19 1.06 -6.29
C GLN A 217 -6.87 0.14 -5.09
N GLY A 218 -7.37 0.46 -3.90
CA GLY A 218 -7.14 -0.32 -2.69
C GLY A 218 -5.77 -0.11 -2.04
N ARG A 219 -4.98 0.88 -2.49
CA ARG A 219 -3.66 1.22 -1.94
C ARG A 219 -3.82 2.23 -0.81
N LEU A 220 -2.92 2.18 0.18
CA LEU A 220 -2.94 3.15 1.28
C LEU A 220 -2.83 4.60 0.78
N LEU A 221 -3.59 5.49 1.43
CA LEU A 221 -3.48 6.92 1.20
C LEU A 221 -2.21 7.46 1.86
N CYS A 222 -1.53 8.36 1.15
CA CYS A 222 -0.49 9.21 1.72
C CYS A 222 -0.48 10.56 1.03
N GLY A 223 -0.02 11.58 1.72
CA GLY A 223 0.34 12.87 1.16
C GLY A 223 1.86 12.99 1.02
N ALA A 224 2.31 13.95 0.22
CA ALA A 224 3.69 14.36 0.14
C ALA A 224 3.76 15.88 0.16
N ALA A 225 4.64 16.43 0.99
CA ALA A 225 4.87 17.87 1.05
C ALA A 225 5.71 18.32 -0.15
N ILE A 226 5.31 19.39 -0.80
CA ILE A 226 6.05 20.00 -1.91
C ILE A 226 6.49 21.42 -1.57
N GLY A 227 7.58 21.88 -2.19
CA GLY A 227 8.01 23.27 -2.12
C GLY A 227 7.28 24.13 -3.12
N ILE A 228 7.42 25.45 -2.97
CA ILE A 228 6.94 26.47 -3.93
C ILE A 228 8.07 26.93 -4.86
N THR A 229 8.97 26.02 -5.23
CA THR A 229 10.04 26.31 -6.18
C THR A 229 9.54 26.31 -7.61
N ALA A 230 10.27 26.98 -8.52
CA ALA A 230 10.03 26.82 -9.94
C ALA A 230 10.06 25.32 -10.29
N ASN A 231 9.18 24.86 -11.16
CA ASN A 231 9.06 23.47 -11.61
C ASN A 231 8.50 22.48 -10.57
N CYS A 232 7.83 22.95 -9.51
CA CYS A 232 7.22 22.05 -8.52
C CYS A 232 5.99 21.28 -9.05
N LEU A 233 5.47 21.63 -10.23
CA LEU A 233 4.34 20.98 -10.91
C LEU A 233 4.78 20.12 -12.11
N GLU A 234 6.05 20.11 -12.46
CA GLU A 234 6.65 19.26 -13.48
C GLU A 234 7.15 17.94 -12.85
#